data_abf359fa4a7e595860c3e22982468eeb
#
_entry.id   abf359fa4a7e595860c3e22982468eeb
#
_cell.length_a   1.000
_cell.length_b   1.000
_cell.length_c   1.000
_cell.angle_alpha   90.00
_cell.angle_beta   90.00
_cell.angle_gamma   90.00
#
_symmetry.space_group_name_H-M   'P 1'
#
loop_
_entity.id
_entity.type
_entity.pdbx_description
1 polymer ?
#
loop_
_entity_poly.entity_id
_entity_poly.type
_entity_poly.pdbx_seq_one_letter_code
_entity_poly.pdbx_strand_id
1 'polypeptide(L)'
;MRSQFKMDTDETTFSALFERHRRELRAHCYRMVGSFEDSEDLVQETFARAWRARARFRREGRWSFRAWLYRIATNGCLDHVARRGPRVLPVDVAPAAHPEGDVPPIAADVRWLEPYPDRLVDPHEAAVARETLEIAFVAAIQHLPPRQRAALILRDTAGFSARETAELLGTSVPAVNSGLQRARDRLRERLPSRRDEWPRSDPPAEQREVARRCVEAIERRDLAALAALVDEDARFSFPPRPLWYDGLEAFRRGSEKHAAPGEHLFVAARANLQPAVAIYLRAPGEARYRPLALEVLRVQEGRIAEVVDWGRPELFEGFGLPMTFSPSHRFNEDQVNAKEVR
;
A
#
# COMPACT_ATOMS: atom_id res chain seq x y z
N MET A 1 -35.17 12.57 11.72
CA MET A 1 -35.69 11.23 12.03
C MET A 1 -34.52 10.36 12.48
N ARG A 2 -34.40 10.10 13.79
CA ARG A 2 -33.37 9.20 14.35
C ARG A 2 -33.82 7.77 14.08
N SER A 3 -33.27 7.12 13.07
CA SER A 3 -33.43 5.67 12.91
C SER A 3 -32.68 5.00 14.06
N GLN A 4 -33.41 4.62 15.09
CA GLN A 4 -32.96 3.73 16.15
C GLN A 4 -32.77 2.36 15.51
N PHE A 5 -31.52 2.08 15.03
CA PHE A 5 -31.11 0.73 14.79
C PHE A 5 -31.15 0.00 16.14
N LYS A 6 -32.19 -0.79 16.36
CA LYS A 6 -32.17 -1.90 17.31
C LYS A 6 -31.07 -2.84 16.81
N MET A 7 -29.82 -2.63 17.26
CA MET A 7 -28.78 -3.64 17.14
C MET A 7 -29.24 -4.81 18.04
N ASP A 8 -29.78 -5.82 17.38
CA ASP A 8 -30.05 -7.07 18.07
C ASP A 8 -28.71 -7.64 18.58
N THR A 9 -28.78 -8.30 19.72
CA THR A 9 -27.64 -8.82 20.48
C THR A 9 -26.94 -9.98 19.79
N ASP A 10 -27.34 -10.31 18.56
CA ASP A 10 -26.86 -11.41 17.78
C ASP A 10 -25.50 -11.09 17.11
N GLU A 11 -24.57 -12.03 17.23
CA GLU A 11 -23.24 -11.99 16.62
C GLU A 11 -23.31 -11.78 15.11
N THR A 12 -24.30 -12.39 14.45
CA THR A 12 -24.53 -12.31 13.00
C THR A 12 -24.80 -10.89 12.55
N THR A 13 -25.69 -10.17 13.24
CA THR A 13 -26.04 -8.77 12.93
C THR A 13 -24.84 -7.85 13.15
N PHE A 14 -24.09 -8.04 14.24
CA PHE A 14 -22.89 -7.27 14.52
C PHE A 14 -21.81 -7.53 13.46
N SER A 15 -21.57 -8.78 13.11
CA SER A 15 -20.61 -9.17 12.07
C SER A 15 -20.96 -8.55 10.72
N ALA A 16 -22.24 -8.59 10.31
CA ALA A 16 -22.70 -7.97 9.07
C ALA A 16 -22.50 -6.44 9.06
N LEU A 17 -22.69 -5.76 10.19
CA LEU A 17 -22.43 -4.33 10.33
C LEU A 17 -20.93 -4.03 10.27
N PHE A 18 -20.10 -4.86 10.89
CA PHE A 18 -18.64 -4.70 10.86
C PHE A 18 -18.08 -4.91 9.45
N GLU A 19 -18.56 -5.94 8.74
CA GLU A 19 -18.10 -6.25 7.37
C GLU A 19 -18.31 -5.09 6.40
N ARG A 20 -19.34 -4.25 6.59
CA ARG A 20 -19.53 -3.02 5.78
C ARG A 20 -18.38 -2.03 5.93
N HIS A 21 -17.66 -2.07 7.06
CA HIS A 21 -16.57 -1.15 7.35
C HIS A 21 -15.18 -1.81 7.24
N ARG A 22 -15.12 -3.13 6.99
CA ARG A 22 -13.87 -3.88 7.01
C ARG A 22 -12.85 -3.33 6.01
N ARG A 23 -13.27 -3.03 4.77
CA ARG A 23 -12.38 -2.53 3.72
C ARG A 23 -11.80 -1.16 4.07
N GLU A 24 -12.63 -0.20 4.49
CA GLU A 24 -12.15 1.14 4.88
C GLU A 24 -11.25 1.11 6.12
N LEU A 25 -11.56 0.26 7.10
CA LEU A 25 -10.73 0.07 8.30
C LEU A 25 -9.36 -0.55 7.96
N ARG A 26 -9.33 -1.51 7.04
CA ARG A 26 -8.08 -2.10 6.56
C ARG A 26 -7.20 -1.07 5.88
N ALA A 27 -7.75 -0.29 4.97
CA ALA A 27 -7.04 0.80 4.30
C ALA A 27 -6.55 1.86 5.31
N HIS A 28 -7.34 2.17 6.34
CA HIS A 28 -6.93 3.03 7.45
C HIS A 28 -5.75 2.45 8.23
N CYS A 29 -5.85 1.18 8.65
CA CYS A 29 -4.77 0.49 9.37
C CYS A 29 -3.51 0.43 8.51
N TYR A 30 -3.62 0.08 7.22
CA TYR A 30 -2.48 0.03 6.32
C TYR A 30 -1.75 1.38 6.22
N ARG A 31 -2.47 2.49 6.02
CA ARG A 31 -1.85 3.84 6.03
C ARG A 31 -1.14 4.13 7.36
N MET A 32 -1.72 3.67 8.47
CA MET A 32 -1.13 3.86 9.79
C MET A 32 0.16 3.06 9.99
N VAL A 33 0.23 1.80 9.55
CA VAL A 33 1.31 0.87 9.91
C VAL A 33 2.22 0.47 8.74
N GLY A 34 1.82 0.71 7.48
CA GLY A 34 2.62 0.43 6.28
C GLY A 34 2.82 -1.07 5.97
N SER A 35 1.93 -1.93 6.46
CA SER A 35 1.96 -3.37 6.21
C SER A 35 0.57 -3.90 5.97
N PHE A 36 0.45 -4.70 4.92
CA PHE A 36 -0.79 -5.39 4.61
C PHE A 36 -1.13 -6.42 5.70
N GLU A 37 -0.16 -7.25 6.09
CA GLU A 37 -0.33 -8.30 7.09
C GLU A 37 -0.68 -7.70 8.46
N ASP A 38 0.11 -6.75 8.97
CA ASP A 38 -0.20 -6.05 10.24
C ASP A 38 -1.59 -5.36 10.20
N SER A 39 -2.03 -4.87 9.01
CA SER A 39 -3.35 -4.22 8.88
C SER A 39 -4.51 -5.20 9.00
N GLU A 40 -4.37 -6.42 8.47
CA GLU A 40 -5.36 -7.49 8.64
C GLU A 40 -5.51 -7.88 10.13
N ASP A 41 -4.39 -8.08 10.81
CA ASP A 41 -4.37 -8.41 12.24
C ASP A 41 -5.03 -7.32 13.07
N LEU A 42 -4.73 -6.05 12.79
CA LEU A 42 -5.34 -4.90 13.48
C LEU A 42 -6.85 -4.79 13.23
N VAL A 43 -7.32 -5.14 12.02
CA VAL A 43 -8.76 -5.19 11.73
C VAL A 43 -9.43 -6.32 12.50
N GLN A 44 -8.83 -7.51 12.57
CA GLN A 44 -9.33 -8.64 13.36
C GLN A 44 -9.37 -8.28 14.85
N GLU A 45 -8.31 -7.67 15.38
CA GLU A 45 -8.26 -7.19 16.77
C GLU A 45 -9.32 -6.12 17.04
N THR A 46 -9.55 -5.21 16.06
CA THR A 46 -10.61 -4.19 16.15
C THR A 46 -11.97 -4.84 16.27
N PHE A 47 -12.26 -5.87 15.46
CA PHE A 47 -13.50 -6.64 15.56
C PHE A 47 -13.66 -7.25 16.95
N ALA A 48 -12.66 -7.94 17.45
CA ALA A 48 -12.70 -8.61 18.74
C ALA A 48 -12.88 -7.62 19.91
N ARG A 49 -12.22 -6.46 19.86
CA ARG A 49 -12.36 -5.38 20.86
C ARG A 49 -13.76 -4.74 20.78
N ALA A 50 -14.25 -4.47 19.57
CA ALA A 50 -15.56 -3.91 19.35
C ALA A 50 -16.65 -4.87 19.83
N TRP A 51 -16.57 -6.14 19.51
CA TRP A 51 -17.51 -7.15 19.99
C TRP A 51 -17.59 -7.20 21.51
N ARG A 52 -16.45 -7.23 22.20
CA ARG A 52 -16.41 -7.20 23.69
C ARG A 52 -17.00 -5.93 24.28
N ALA A 53 -16.82 -4.78 23.62
CA ALA A 53 -17.27 -3.49 24.11
C ALA A 53 -18.68 -3.08 23.62
N ARG A 54 -19.39 -3.90 22.81
CA ARG A 54 -20.67 -3.56 22.14
C ARG A 54 -21.79 -3.10 23.09
N ALA A 55 -21.85 -3.68 24.29
CA ALA A 55 -22.85 -3.30 25.28
C ALA A 55 -22.61 -1.90 25.85
N ARG A 56 -21.33 -1.50 26.01
CA ARG A 56 -20.94 -0.16 26.44
C ARG A 56 -21.20 0.87 25.34
N PHE A 57 -20.88 0.56 24.10
CA PHE A 57 -21.16 1.42 22.94
C PHE A 57 -22.64 1.80 22.89
N ARG A 58 -23.55 0.85 23.05
CA ARG A 58 -25.00 1.08 23.06
C ARG A 58 -25.45 2.00 24.21
N ARG A 59 -24.88 1.85 25.40
CA ARG A 59 -25.27 2.67 26.57
C ARG A 59 -24.79 4.12 26.43
N GLU A 60 -23.59 4.33 25.87
CA GLU A 60 -23.03 5.68 25.74
C GLU A 60 -23.66 6.48 24.59
N GLY A 61 -24.04 5.85 23.47
CA GLY A 61 -24.85 6.42 22.38
C GLY A 61 -24.33 7.66 21.69
N ARG A 62 -23.07 8.07 21.97
CA ARG A 62 -22.49 9.34 21.51
C ARG A 62 -21.73 9.27 20.19
N TRP A 63 -21.43 8.06 19.72
CA TRP A 63 -20.68 7.81 18.50
C TRP A 63 -21.53 7.17 17.42
N SER A 64 -21.30 7.49 16.15
CA SER A 64 -21.71 6.61 15.07
C SER A 64 -20.93 5.29 15.16
N PHE A 65 -21.50 4.19 14.65
CA PHE A 65 -20.81 2.89 14.66
C PHE A 65 -19.45 2.96 13.92
N ARG A 66 -19.42 3.65 12.78
CA ARG A 66 -18.20 3.92 12.02
C ARG A 66 -17.15 4.66 12.86
N ALA A 67 -17.49 5.78 13.46
CA ALA A 67 -16.57 6.57 14.28
C ALA A 67 -16.02 5.77 15.47
N TRP A 68 -16.86 4.96 16.10
CA TRP A 68 -16.45 4.09 17.20
C TRP A 68 -15.44 3.01 16.75
N LEU A 69 -15.66 2.37 15.58
CA LEU A 69 -14.71 1.42 15.02
C LEU A 69 -13.38 2.09 14.69
N TYR A 70 -13.39 3.28 14.07
CA TYR A 70 -12.18 4.04 13.78
C TYR A 70 -11.39 4.40 15.03
N ARG A 71 -12.08 4.72 16.14
CA ARG A 71 -11.41 4.96 17.44
C ARG A 71 -10.68 3.73 17.93
N ILE A 72 -11.29 2.55 17.87
CA ILE A 72 -10.67 1.29 18.29
C ILE A 72 -9.47 0.96 17.40
N ALA A 73 -9.65 1.02 16.07
CA ALA A 73 -8.62 0.75 15.09
C ALA A 73 -7.42 1.71 15.23
N THR A 74 -7.69 3.02 15.32
CA THR A 74 -6.63 4.03 15.47
C THR A 74 -5.80 3.82 16.74
N ASN A 75 -6.45 3.53 17.86
CA ASN A 75 -5.74 3.23 19.11
C ASN A 75 -4.89 1.96 18.98
N GLY A 76 -5.42 0.89 18.35
CA GLY A 76 -4.66 -0.31 18.04
C GLY A 76 -3.43 -0.03 17.16
N CYS A 77 -3.58 0.80 16.13
CA CYS A 77 -2.48 1.22 15.26
C CYS A 77 -1.43 2.05 16.02
N LEU A 78 -1.86 3.01 16.87
CA LEU A 78 -0.95 3.81 17.68
C LEU A 78 -0.14 2.95 18.66
N ASP A 79 -0.78 1.99 19.32
CA ASP A 79 -0.12 1.02 20.19
C ASP A 79 0.87 0.13 19.42
N HIS A 80 0.48 -0.31 18.21
CA HIS A 80 1.34 -1.11 17.34
C HIS A 80 2.59 -0.35 16.92
N VAL A 81 2.44 0.88 16.42
CA VAL A 81 3.58 1.72 16.00
C VAL A 81 4.47 2.11 17.18
N ALA A 82 3.91 2.37 18.35
CA ALA A 82 4.70 2.67 19.55
C ALA A 82 5.60 1.49 19.97
N ARG A 83 5.15 0.27 19.78
CA ARG A 83 5.92 -0.95 20.11
C ARG A 83 6.92 -1.35 19.05
N ARG A 84 6.60 -1.17 17.77
CA ARG A 84 7.37 -1.73 16.65
C ARG A 84 8.10 -0.70 15.79
N GLY A 85 7.79 0.59 15.93
CA GLY A 85 8.35 1.65 15.10
C GLY A 85 7.71 1.75 13.70
N PRO A 86 8.17 2.71 12.88
CA PRO A 86 7.69 2.90 11.50
C PRO A 86 8.24 1.83 10.56
N ARG A 87 7.64 1.74 9.36
CA ARG A 87 8.18 0.99 8.23
C ARG A 87 8.89 1.94 7.27
N VAL A 88 9.89 1.43 6.56
CA VAL A 88 10.80 2.22 5.71
C VAL A 88 10.99 1.58 4.35
N LEU A 89 11.52 2.36 3.40
CA LEU A 89 12.05 1.89 2.13
C LEU A 89 13.59 1.92 2.15
N PRO A 90 14.28 1.22 1.22
CA PRO A 90 15.74 1.20 1.15
C PRO A 90 16.39 2.59 1.14
N VAL A 91 15.77 3.55 0.47
CA VAL A 91 16.24 4.95 0.40
C VAL A 91 16.28 5.65 1.76
N ASP A 92 15.52 5.17 2.74
CA ASP A 92 15.48 5.76 4.09
C ASP A 92 16.61 5.25 5.00
N VAL A 93 17.26 4.14 4.64
CA VAL A 93 18.19 3.42 5.53
C VAL A 93 19.59 3.21 4.95
N ALA A 94 19.77 3.41 3.64
CA ALA A 94 21.05 3.25 2.96
C ALA A 94 21.27 4.33 1.90
N PRO A 95 22.53 4.70 1.59
CA PRO A 95 22.83 5.50 0.41
C PRO A 95 22.56 4.72 -0.88
N ALA A 96 22.49 5.42 -2.02
CA ALA A 96 22.40 4.79 -3.32
C ALA A 96 23.58 3.84 -3.54
N ALA A 97 23.27 2.64 -4.04
CA ALA A 97 24.29 1.62 -4.28
C ALA A 97 25.16 1.97 -5.50
N HIS A 98 26.45 1.65 -5.40
CA HIS A 98 27.32 1.70 -6.56
C HIS A 98 27.00 0.49 -7.47
N PRO A 99 26.86 0.68 -8.80
CA PRO A 99 26.48 -0.41 -9.72
C PRO A 99 27.43 -1.63 -9.68
N GLU A 100 28.71 -1.39 -9.41
CA GLU A 100 29.73 -2.44 -9.30
C GLU A 100 29.87 -3.02 -7.87
N GLY A 101 29.10 -2.48 -6.91
CA GLY A 101 29.10 -2.94 -5.52
C GLY A 101 28.50 -4.32 -5.36
N ASP A 102 28.71 -4.92 -4.19
CA ASP A 102 28.07 -6.18 -3.83
C ASP A 102 26.62 -5.95 -3.39
N VAL A 103 25.74 -6.93 -3.66
CA VAL A 103 24.37 -6.90 -3.16
C VAL A 103 24.37 -7.13 -1.65
N PRO A 104 23.84 -6.18 -0.86
CA PRO A 104 23.79 -6.36 0.58
C PRO A 104 22.86 -7.53 0.96
N PRO A 105 23.10 -8.19 2.09
CA PRO A 105 22.24 -9.25 2.57
C PRO A 105 20.83 -8.71 2.90
N ILE A 106 19.87 -9.62 3.03
CA ILE A 106 18.54 -9.29 3.55
C ILE A 106 18.67 -8.74 4.98
N ALA A 107 18.10 -7.56 5.22
CA ALA A 107 18.05 -6.96 6.54
C ALA A 107 16.76 -7.39 7.25
N ALA A 108 16.83 -8.51 7.96
CA ALA A 108 15.69 -9.12 8.63
C ALA A 108 15.19 -8.32 9.85
N ASP A 109 16.02 -7.45 10.41
CA ASP A 109 15.73 -6.56 11.54
C ASP A 109 15.05 -5.26 11.10
N VAL A 110 15.06 -4.95 9.80
CA VAL A 110 14.42 -3.75 9.24
C VAL A 110 12.96 -4.05 8.91
N ARG A 111 12.09 -3.16 9.35
CA ARG A 111 10.66 -3.24 9.03
C ARG A 111 10.40 -2.53 7.70
N TRP A 112 10.31 -3.31 6.65
CA TRP A 112 10.07 -2.79 5.31
C TRP A 112 8.61 -2.40 5.09
N LEU A 113 8.38 -1.30 4.38
CA LEU A 113 7.06 -0.98 3.85
C LEU A 113 6.61 -2.12 2.92
N GLU A 114 5.34 -2.50 3.00
CA GLU A 114 4.76 -3.55 2.15
C GLU A 114 3.75 -2.96 1.17
N PRO A 115 3.57 -3.58 -0.02
CA PRO A 115 2.54 -3.16 -0.95
C PRO A 115 1.14 -3.57 -0.48
N TYR A 116 0.10 -2.90 -1.00
CA TYR A 116 -1.31 -3.17 -0.65
C TYR A 116 -2.08 -3.70 -1.88
N PRO A 117 -2.80 -4.84 -1.76
CA PRO A 117 -3.54 -5.43 -2.87
C PRO A 117 -4.75 -4.59 -3.30
N ASP A 118 -4.84 -4.19 -4.58
CA ASP A 118 -5.95 -3.40 -5.12
C ASP A 118 -7.31 -4.08 -4.97
N ARG A 119 -7.37 -5.43 -5.07
CA ARG A 119 -8.61 -6.21 -4.90
C ARG A 119 -9.31 -6.00 -3.55
N LEU A 120 -8.62 -5.42 -2.59
CA LEU A 120 -9.12 -5.14 -1.25
C LEU A 120 -9.53 -3.68 -1.04
N VAL A 121 -9.28 -2.82 -2.03
CA VAL A 121 -9.73 -1.43 -2.01
C VAL A 121 -11.23 -1.39 -2.25
N ASP A 122 -11.94 -0.52 -1.54
CA ASP A 122 -13.35 -0.29 -1.80
C ASP A 122 -13.52 0.44 -3.14
N PRO A 123 -14.27 -0.10 -4.10
CA PRO A 123 -14.47 0.55 -5.39
C PRO A 123 -15.09 1.95 -5.28
N HIS A 124 -15.97 2.18 -4.30
CA HIS A 124 -16.59 3.48 -4.06
C HIS A 124 -15.63 4.52 -3.48
N GLU A 125 -14.57 4.07 -2.81
CA GLU A 125 -13.53 4.92 -2.23
C GLU A 125 -12.29 5.03 -3.13
N ALA A 126 -12.20 4.25 -4.19
CA ALA A 126 -11.00 4.13 -5.02
C ALA A 126 -10.49 5.47 -5.56
N ALA A 127 -11.39 6.39 -5.93
CA ALA A 127 -11.02 7.73 -6.41
C ALA A 127 -10.31 8.56 -5.34
N VAL A 128 -10.85 8.58 -4.11
CA VAL A 128 -10.26 9.30 -2.96
C VAL A 128 -9.06 8.54 -2.39
N ALA A 129 -9.11 7.21 -2.45
CA ALA A 129 -8.06 6.34 -1.92
C ALA A 129 -6.79 6.36 -2.76
N ARG A 130 -6.88 6.64 -4.07
CA ARG A 130 -5.76 6.50 -5.01
C ARG A 130 -4.48 7.19 -4.55
N GLU A 131 -4.53 8.48 -4.33
CA GLU A 131 -3.33 9.24 -3.95
C GLU A 131 -2.82 8.88 -2.55
N THR A 132 -3.73 8.52 -1.65
CA THR A 132 -3.41 8.21 -0.26
C THR A 132 -2.98 6.76 -0.02
N LEU A 133 -3.12 5.89 -1.04
CA LEU A 133 -2.60 4.52 -1.04
C LEU A 133 -1.32 4.39 -1.87
N GLU A 134 -0.97 5.35 -2.74
CA GLU A 134 0.31 5.30 -3.47
C GLU A 134 1.49 5.09 -2.52
N ILE A 135 2.44 4.24 -2.96
CA ILE A 135 3.62 3.88 -2.15
C ILE A 135 4.37 5.11 -1.65
N ALA A 136 4.59 6.10 -2.52
CA ALA A 136 5.29 7.33 -2.14
C ALA A 136 4.60 8.09 -1.00
N PHE A 137 3.26 8.14 -1.02
CA PHE A 137 2.51 8.77 0.08
C PHE A 137 2.58 7.94 1.35
N VAL A 138 2.35 6.63 1.25
CA VAL A 138 2.40 5.74 2.43
C VAL A 138 3.80 5.76 3.04
N ALA A 139 4.86 5.76 2.24
CA ALA A 139 6.23 5.92 2.71
C ALA A 139 6.45 7.28 3.42
N ALA A 140 6.01 8.38 2.79
CA ALA A 140 6.18 9.71 3.36
C ALA A 140 5.48 9.88 4.73
N ILE A 141 4.24 9.36 4.87
CA ILE A 141 3.52 9.46 6.14
C ILE A 141 4.14 8.59 7.25
N GLN A 142 4.93 7.55 6.93
CA GLN A 142 5.64 6.76 7.96
C GLN A 142 6.65 7.62 8.75
N HIS A 143 7.16 8.70 8.18
CA HIS A 143 8.05 9.64 8.86
C HIS A 143 7.35 10.66 9.77
N LEU A 144 6.02 10.69 9.76
CA LEU A 144 5.26 11.55 10.67
C LEU A 144 5.17 10.93 12.06
N PRO A 145 5.20 11.74 13.13
CA PRO A 145 4.84 11.28 14.46
C PRO A 145 3.47 10.58 14.43
N PRO A 146 3.29 9.43 15.09
CA PRO A 146 2.10 8.58 14.94
C PRO A 146 0.77 9.32 15.13
N ARG A 147 0.67 10.24 16.09
CA ARG A 147 -0.54 11.03 16.32
C ARG A 147 -0.81 12.06 15.21
N GLN A 148 0.22 12.63 14.59
CA GLN A 148 0.08 13.54 13.45
C GLN A 148 -0.36 12.76 12.21
N ARG A 149 0.22 11.55 11.98
CA ARG A 149 -0.21 10.61 10.95
C ARG A 149 -1.69 10.25 11.11
N ALA A 150 -2.11 9.86 12.32
CA ALA A 150 -3.51 9.54 12.61
C ALA A 150 -4.44 10.72 12.32
N ALA A 151 -4.09 11.94 12.76
CA ALA A 151 -4.88 13.12 12.49
C ALA A 151 -5.03 13.40 11.00
N LEU A 152 -3.95 13.28 10.23
CA LEU A 152 -3.94 13.45 8.78
C LEU A 152 -4.88 12.45 8.09
N ILE A 153 -4.74 11.16 8.39
CA ILE A 153 -5.54 10.09 7.78
C ILE A 153 -7.02 10.25 8.14
N LEU A 154 -7.34 10.53 9.40
CA LEU A 154 -8.73 10.71 9.83
C LEU A 154 -9.40 11.92 9.16
N ARG A 155 -8.66 13.03 8.98
CA ARG A 155 -9.15 14.25 8.38
C ARG A 155 -9.24 14.16 6.86
N ASP A 156 -8.12 13.83 6.22
CA ASP A 156 -7.94 14.01 4.78
C ASP A 156 -8.36 12.75 3.98
N THR A 157 -8.44 11.58 4.65
CA THR A 157 -8.82 10.32 3.99
C THR A 157 -10.17 9.80 4.48
N ALA A 158 -10.37 9.71 5.79
CA ALA A 158 -11.60 9.15 6.36
C ALA A 158 -12.75 10.17 6.48
N GLY A 159 -12.50 11.46 6.20
CA GLY A 159 -13.51 12.51 6.12
C GLY A 159 -14.09 12.96 7.47
N PHE A 160 -13.45 12.64 8.61
CA PHE A 160 -13.90 13.11 9.91
C PHE A 160 -13.66 14.62 10.06
N SER A 161 -14.57 15.34 10.70
CA SER A 161 -14.38 16.76 11.05
C SER A 161 -13.24 16.94 12.07
N ALA A 162 -12.71 18.15 12.22
CA ALA A 162 -11.68 18.44 13.22
C ALA A 162 -12.15 18.11 14.65
N ARG A 163 -13.45 18.31 14.93
CA ARG A 163 -14.06 17.99 16.22
C ARG A 163 -14.11 16.48 16.45
N GLU A 164 -14.62 15.72 15.49
CA GLU A 164 -14.66 14.25 15.57
C GLU A 164 -13.25 13.67 15.70
N THR A 165 -12.28 14.18 14.91
CA THR A 165 -10.89 13.75 15.00
C THR A 165 -10.29 14.03 16.38
N ALA A 166 -10.56 15.19 16.96
CA ALA A 166 -10.11 15.52 18.31
C ALA A 166 -10.71 14.58 19.36
N GLU A 167 -11.98 14.27 19.23
CA GLU A 167 -12.68 13.31 20.10
C GLU A 167 -12.12 11.88 19.92
N LEU A 168 -11.88 11.43 18.67
CA LEU A 168 -11.30 10.11 18.36
C LEU A 168 -9.89 9.95 18.96
N LEU A 169 -9.07 10.99 18.89
CA LEU A 169 -7.69 10.99 19.38
C LEU A 169 -7.55 11.38 20.86
N GLY A 170 -8.67 11.73 21.54
CA GLY A 170 -8.65 12.18 22.91
C GLY A 170 -7.83 13.46 23.12
N THR A 171 -7.98 14.44 22.21
CA THR A 171 -7.22 15.70 22.21
C THR A 171 -8.14 16.90 21.91
N SER A 172 -7.59 18.11 21.76
CA SER A 172 -8.34 19.32 21.44
C SER A 172 -8.33 19.62 19.93
N VAL A 173 -9.35 20.36 19.45
CA VAL A 173 -9.41 20.82 18.04
C VAL A 173 -8.20 21.68 17.65
N PRO A 174 -7.73 22.64 18.49
CA PRO A 174 -6.49 23.36 18.19
C PRO A 174 -5.27 22.46 18.03
N ALA A 175 -5.15 21.39 18.86
CA ALA A 175 -4.05 20.44 18.77
C ALA A 175 -4.11 19.61 17.46
N VAL A 176 -5.30 19.22 17.02
CA VAL A 176 -5.51 18.56 15.71
C VAL A 176 -5.09 19.48 14.59
N ASN A 177 -5.56 20.73 14.55
CA ASN A 177 -5.24 21.67 13.47
C ASN A 177 -3.73 21.98 13.40
N SER A 178 -3.08 22.21 14.55
CA SER A 178 -1.63 22.42 14.61
C SER A 178 -0.85 21.16 14.19
N GLY A 179 -1.35 19.97 14.56
CA GLY A 179 -0.76 18.69 14.15
C GLY A 179 -0.83 18.49 12.64
N LEU A 180 -1.98 18.80 12.04
CA LEU A 180 -2.20 18.73 10.59
C LEU A 180 -1.29 19.70 9.82
N GLN A 181 -1.17 20.93 10.29
CA GLN A 181 -0.26 21.90 9.65
C GLN A 181 1.16 21.35 9.61
N ARG A 182 1.70 20.91 10.76
CA ARG A 182 3.05 20.32 10.81
C ARG A 182 3.20 19.05 9.97
N ALA A 183 2.16 18.21 9.91
CA ALA A 183 2.17 17.01 9.08
C ALA A 183 2.28 17.37 7.59
N ARG A 184 1.45 18.32 7.14
CA ARG A 184 1.46 18.77 5.74
C ARG A 184 2.77 19.46 5.34
N ASP A 185 3.37 20.26 6.23
CA ASP A 185 4.66 20.91 5.97
C ASP A 185 5.75 19.84 5.78
N ARG A 186 5.83 18.84 6.67
CA ARG A 186 6.78 17.71 6.52
C ARG A 186 6.55 16.86 5.27
N LEU A 187 5.29 16.69 4.86
CA LEU A 187 5.00 15.96 3.63
C LEU A 187 5.45 16.71 2.38
N ARG A 188 5.30 18.05 2.35
CA ARG A 188 5.80 18.86 1.22
C ARG A 188 7.31 18.73 1.03
N GLU A 189 8.07 18.56 2.12
CA GLU A 189 9.52 18.37 2.07
C GLU A 189 9.93 17.01 1.50
N ARG A 190 9.06 16.00 1.58
CA ARG A 190 9.36 14.60 1.21
C ARG A 190 8.69 14.12 -0.07
N LEU A 191 7.56 14.70 -0.40
CA LEU A 191 6.84 14.35 -1.63
C LEU A 191 7.37 15.18 -2.80
N PRO A 192 7.39 14.62 -4.01
CA PRO A 192 7.83 15.35 -5.20
C PRO A 192 7.10 16.68 -5.35
N SER A 193 7.84 17.72 -5.75
CA SER A 193 7.51 19.15 -5.67
C SER A 193 6.27 19.64 -6.46
N ARG A 194 5.53 18.77 -7.14
CA ARG A 194 4.32 19.11 -7.91
C ARG A 194 3.01 18.61 -7.29
N ARG A 195 3.00 18.24 -6.02
CA ARG A 195 1.76 17.85 -5.32
C ARG A 195 1.21 18.97 -4.44
N ASP A 196 1.00 20.16 -5.00
CA ASP A 196 0.50 21.31 -4.25
C ASP A 196 -1.01 21.23 -3.90
N GLU A 197 -1.75 20.29 -4.50
CA GLU A 197 -3.19 20.14 -4.29
C GLU A 197 -3.54 18.67 -3.96
N TRP A 198 -3.84 18.39 -2.72
CA TRP A 198 -4.43 17.13 -2.23
C TRP A 198 -5.92 17.30 -1.97
N PRO A 199 -6.78 16.33 -2.33
CA PRO A 199 -6.70 15.16 -3.20
C PRO A 199 -7.20 15.44 -4.63
N ARG A 200 -6.56 14.91 -5.67
CA ARG A 200 -7.11 14.88 -7.02
C ARG A 200 -7.87 13.58 -7.23
N SER A 201 -9.10 13.68 -7.70
CA SER A 201 -10.01 12.54 -7.87
C SER A 201 -9.69 11.59 -9.02
N ASP A 202 -8.89 12.03 -10.04
CA ASP A 202 -8.51 11.21 -11.19
C ASP A 202 -7.03 11.41 -11.58
N PRO A 203 -6.28 10.33 -11.91
CA PRO A 203 -4.95 10.49 -12.47
C PRO A 203 -5.05 11.22 -13.81
N PRO A 204 -4.08 12.07 -14.14
CA PRO A 204 -4.00 12.67 -15.47
C PRO A 204 -4.13 11.59 -16.55
N ALA A 205 -4.76 11.94 -17.69
CA ALA A 205 -4.93 11.00 -18.81
C ALA A 205 -3.59 10.37 -19.26
N GLU A 206 -2.52 11.15 -19.15
CA GLU A 206 -1.15 10.73 -19.42
C GLU A 206 -0.65 9.61 -18.49
N GLN A 207 -0.93 9.67 -17.19
CA GLN A 207 -0.56 8.61 -16.24
C GLN A 207 -1.34 7.31 -16.52
N ARG A 208 -2.62 7.43 -16.90
CA ARG A 208 -3.42 6.27 -17.31
C ARG A 208 -2.87 5.63 -18.58
N GLU A 209 -2.44 6.42 -19.52
CA GLU A 209 -1.86 5.96 -20.79
C GLU A 209 -0.52 5.24 -20.56
N VAL A 210 0.36 5.79 -19.73
CA VAL A 210 1.62 5.11 -19.38
C VAL A 210 1.34 3.78 -18.66
N ALA A 211 0.43 3.75 -17.71
CA ALA A 211 0.02 2.53 -17.02
C ALA A 211 -0.49 1.47 -18.02
N ARG A 212 -1.33 1.86 -18.99
CA ARG A 212 -1.81 0.98 -20.05
C ARG A 212 -0.65 0.45 -20.91
N ARG A 213 0.27 1.32 -21.35
CA ARG A 213 1.45 0.93 -22.14
C ARG A 213 2.40 0.01 -21.37
N CYS A 214 2.55 0.21 -20.05
CA CYS A 214 3.31 -0.71 -19.21
C CYS A 214 2.69 -2.10 -19.23
N VAL A 215 1.37 -2.20 -19.00
CA VAL A 215 0.66 -3.48 -19.02
C VAL A 215 0.82 -4.14 -20.40
N GLU A 216 0.61 -3.44 -21.49
CA GLU A 216 0.77 -3.97 -22.85
C GLU A 216 2.20 -4.45 -23.15
N ALA A 217 3.23 -3.69 -22.71
CA ALA A 217 4.63 -4.09 -22.87
C ALA A 217 4.94 -5.37 -22.08
N ILE A 218 4.40 -5.47 -20.86
CA ILE A 218 4.54 -6.66 -20.00
C ILE A 218 3.89 -7.88 -20.65
N GLU A 219 2.64 -7.75 -21.12
CA GLU A 219 1.88 -8.83 -21.76
C GLU A 219 2.54 -9.33 -23.04
N ARG A 220 3.13 -8.41 -23.83
CA ARG A 220 3.90 -8.73 -25.03
C ARG A 220 5.34 -9.18 -24.76
N ARG A 221 5.77 -9.15 -23.51
CA ARG A 221 7.17 -9.40 -23.08
C ARG A 221 8.17 -8.49 -23.80
N ASP A 222 7.76 -7.26 -24.08
CA ASP A 222 8.58 -6.26 -24.75
C ASP A 222 9.33 -5.42 -23.73
N LEU A 223 10.47 -5.94 -23.26
CA LEU A 223 11.33 -5.27 -22.29
C LEU A 223 11.90 -3.96 -22.83
N ALA A 224 12.07 -3.84 -24.16
CA ALA A 224 12.56 -2.61 -24.77
C ALA A 224 11.49 -1.52 -24.70
N ALA A 225 10.23 -1.84 -24.99
CA ALA A 225 9.12 -0.93 -24.83
C ALA A 225 8.92 -0.52 -23.36
N LEU A 226 9.07 -1.46 -22.41
CA LEU A 226 9.00 -1.15 -20.98
C LEU A 226 10.13 -0.20 -20.55
N ALA A 227 11.37 -0.48 -20.96
CA ALA A 227 12.51 0.38 -20.66
C ALA A 227 12.35 1.80 -21.23
N ALA A 228 11.73 1.95 -22.40
CA ALA A 228 11.45 3.26 -23.02
C ALA A 228 10.45 4.12 -22.23
N LEU A 229 9.67 3.51 -21.32
CA LEU A 229 8.75 4.23 -20.43
C LEU A 229 9.42 4.72 -19.14
N VAL A 230 10.63 4.24 -18.84
CA VAL A 230 11.34 4.57 -17.59
C VAL A 230 12.07 5.91 -17.75
N ASP A 231 12.02 6.73 -16.72
CA ASP A 231 12.79 7.97 -16.63
C ASP A 231 14.29 7.66 -16.43
N GLU A 232 15.16 8.48 -16.99
CA GLU A 232 16.62 8.31 -16.83
C GLU A 232 17.04 8.46 -15.35
N ASP A 233 16.35 9.33 -14.61
CA ASP A 233 16.56 9.59 -13.18
C ASP A 233 15.65 8.71 -12.29
N ALA A 234 15.06 7.63 -12.82
CA ALA A 234 14.18 6.75 -12.07
C ALA A 234 14.90 6.08 -10.90
N ARG A 235 14.20 5.94 -9.78
CA ARG A 235 14.71 5.24 -8.59
C ARG A 235 14.25 3.78 -8.58
N PHE A 236 15.19 2.88 -8.26
CA PHE A 236 14.93 1.44 -8.14
C PHE A 236 15.27 0.95 -6.74
N SER A 237 14.32 0.44 -6.00
CA SER A 237 14.46 -0.02 -4.61
C SER A 237 14.11 -1.50 -4.46
N PHE A 238 14.87 -2.26 -3.64
CA PHE A 238 14.81 -3.73 -3.57
C PHE A 238 14.60 -4.26 -2.12
N PRO A 239 13.54 -3.87 -1.42
CA PRO A 239 13.24 -4.50 -0.13
C PRO A 239 12.99 -6.03 -0.34
N PRO A 240 13.44 -6.90 0.58
CA PRO A 240 13.93 -6.63 1.94
C PRO A 240 15.44 -6.40 2.07
N ARG A 241 16.11 -5.96 1.02
CA ARG A 241 17.52 -5.55 1.08
C ARG A 241 17.61 -4.03 1.21
N PRO A 242 18.59 -3.48 1.94
CA PRO A 242 18.87 -2.05 1.98
C PRO A 242 19.62 -1.63 0.68
N LEU A 243 18.99 -1.92 -0.46
CA LEU A 243 19.55 -1.75 -1.80
C LEU A 243 18.63 -0.85 -2.62
N TRP A 244 19.20 0.19 -3.22
CA TRP A 244 18.51 0.99 -4.22
C TRP A 244 19.52 1.64 -5.16
N TYR A 245 19.12 1.88 -6.41
CA TYR A 245 19.89 2.59 -7.41
C TYR A 245 19.23 3.92 -7.76
N ASP A 246 20.07 4.94 -7.99
CA ASP A 246 19.67 6.26 -8.45
C ASP A 246 20.00 6.36 -9.95
N GLY A 247 18.94 6.40 -10.76
CA GLY A 247 19.03 6.41 -12.21
C GLY A 247 18.99 5.04 -12.89
N LEU A 248 18.43 5.06 -14.12
CA LEU A 248 18.26 3.87 -14.96
C LEU A 248 19.59 3.19 -15.31
N GLU A 249 20.64 3.96 -15.60
CA GLU A 249 21.94 3.40 -15.97
C GLU A 249 22.60 2.68 -14.79
N ALA A 250 22.51 3.24 -13.57
CA ALA A 250 23.01 2.59 -12.36
C ALA A 250 22.28 1.26 -12.11
N PHE A 251 20.96 1.25 -12.29
CA PHE A 251 20.14 0.03 -12.16
C PHE A 251 20.55 -1.02 -13.21
N ARG A 252 20.67 -0.65 -14.50
CA ARG A 252 21.04 -1.60 -15.57
C ARG A 252 22.35 -2.30 -15.28
N ARG A 253 23.40 -1.54 -14.97
CA ARG A 253 24.72 -2.09 -14.66
C ARG A 253 24.71 -2.98 -13.42
N GLY A 254 24.00 -2.58 -12.38
CA GLY A 254 23.87 -3.38 -11.16
C GLY A 254 23.05 -4.66 -11.38
N SER A 255 21.96 -4.60 -12.14
CA SER A 255 21.10 -5.76 -12.42
C SER A 255 21.76 -6.78 -13.36
N GLU A 256 22.54 -6.35 -14.35
CA GLU A 256 23.30 -7.26 -15.22
C GLU A 256 24.27 -8.16 -14.43
N LYS A 257 24.89 -7.61 -13.39
CA LYS A 257 25.82 -8.36 -12.52
C LYS A 257 25.11 -9.37 -11.62
N HIS A 258 23.86 -9.09 -11.20
CA HIS A 258 23.18 -9.81 -10.14
C HIS A 258 21.90 -10.53 -10.59
N ALA A 259 21.64 -10.56 -11.91
CA ALA A 259 20.47 -11.25 -12.46
C ALA A 259 20.47 -12.74 -12.08
N ALA A 260 19.36 -13.20 -11.54
CA ALA A 260 19.18 -14.62 -11.25
C ALA A 260 19.12 -15.42 -12.57
N PRO A 261 19.91 -16.50 -12.71
CA PRO A 261 19.89 -17.31 -13.92
C PRO A 261 18.55 -18.03 -14.09
N GLY A 262 18.02 -18.04 -15.31
CA GLY A 262 16.77 -18.72 -15.63
C GLY A 262 15.88 -17.90 -16.56
N GLU A 263 14.67 -18.38 -16.74
CA GLU A 263 13.67 -17.70 -17.54
C GLU A 263 12.71 -16.92 -16.64
N HIS A 264 12.50 -15.64 -16.97
CA HIS A 264 11.59 -14.78 -16.25
C HIS A 264 10.23 -14.72 -16.98
N LEU A 265 9.15 -14.77 -16.20
CA LEU A 265 7.78 -14.54 -16.66
C LEU A 265 7.25 -13.30 -15.92
N PHE A 266 6.85 -12.30 -16.68
CA PHE A 266 6.27 -11.06 -16.18
C PHE A 266 4.76 -11.13 -16.34
N VAL A 267 4.02 -10.79 -15.28
CA VAL A 267 2.56 -10.81 -15.25
C VAL A 267 2.08 -9.46 -14.76
N ALA A 268 1.20 -8.83 -15.52
CA ALA A 268 0.58 -7.59 -15.12
C ALA A 268 -0.22 -7.77 -13.82
N ALA A 269 -0.04 -6.86 -12.89
CA ALA A 269 -0.68 -6.85 -11.58
C ALA A 269 -1.04 -5.41 -11.17
N ARG A 270 -1.64 -5.26 -10.02
CA ARG A 270 -1.95 -3.97 -9.43
C ARG A 270 -1.72 -3.99 -7.93
N ALA A 271 -1.12 -2.92 -7.42
CA ALA A 271 -0.86 -2.71 -6.01
C ALA A 271 -0.92 -1.22 -5.68
N ASN A 272 -1.47 -0.85 -4.54
CA ASN A 272 -1.52 0.55 -4.11
C ASN A 272 -2.21 1.51 -5.11
N LEU A 273 -3.15 0.97 -5.90
CA LEU A 273 -3.81 1.65 -7.03
C LEU A 273 -2.84 2.12 -8.13
N GLN A 274 -1.65 1.53 -8.17
CA GLN A 274 -0.59 1.74 -9.15
C GLN A 274 -0.42 0.52 -10.06
N PRO A 275 0.16 0.68 -11.27
CA PRO A 275 0.60 -0.45 -12.06
C PRO A 275 1.63 -1.27 -11.29
N ALA A 276 1.53 -2.59 -11.39
CA ALA A 276 2.46 -3.51 -10.76
C ALA A 276 2.80 -4.67 -11.71
N VAL A 277 3.91 -5.33 -11.45
CA VAL A 277 4.41 -6.49 -12.19
C VAL A 277 4.72 -7.60 -11.22
N ALA A 278 4.08 -8.74 -11.39
CA ALA A 278 4.47 -9.97 -10.70
C ALA A 278 5.53 -10.71 -11.52
N ILE A 279 6.71 -10.89 -10.96
CA ILE A 279 7.84 -11.56 -11.61
C ILE A 279 7.94 -12.98 -11.08
N TYR A 280 7.99 -13.92 -12.02
CA TYR A 280 8.22 -15.33 -11.74
C TYR A 280 9.52 -15.77 -12.39
N LEU A 281 10.23 -16.69 -11.74
CA LEU A 281 11.46 -17.29 -12.22
C LEU A 281 11.29 -18.79 -12.40
N ARG A 282 11.73 -19.30 -13.55
CA ARG A 282 11.99 -20.72 -13.78
C ARG A 282 13.50 -20.94 -13.82
N ALA A 283 14.04 -21.41 -12.71
CA ALA A 283 15.47 -21.69 -12.61
C ALA A 283 15.88 -22.82 -13.57
N PRO A 284 17.15 -22.91 -13.98
CA PRO A 284 17.65 -24.00 -14.82
C PRO A 284 17.35 -25.36 -14.19
N GLY A 285 16.69 -26.25 -14.97
CA GLY A 285 16.27 -27.58 -14.50
C GLY A 285 14.92 -27.62 -13.78
N GLU A 286 14.30 -26.50 -13.48
CA GLU A 286 12.96 -26.46 -12.89
C GLU A 286 11.87 -26.62 -13.96
N ALA A 287 10.79 -27.36 -13.58
CA ALA A 287 9.65 -27.61 -14.48
C ALA A 287 8.63 -26.47 -14.49
N ARG A 288 8.63 -25.60 -13.50
CA ARG A 288 7.61 -24.57 -13.29
C ARG A 288 8.23 -23.23 -12.90
N TYR A 289 7.54 -22.16 -13.25
CA TYR A 289 7.82 -20.82 -12.74
C TYR A 289 7.35 -20.71 -11.29
N ARG A 290 8.15 -20.06 -10.44
CA ARG A 290 7.84 -19.74 -9.05
C ARG A 290 7.88 -18.22 -8.83
N PRO A 291 7.11 -17.68 -7.90
CA PRO A 291 7.17 -16.27 -7.55
C PRO A 291 8.59 -15.85 -7.20
N LEU A 292 9.03 -14.71 -7.72
CA LEU A 292 10.32 -14.10 -7.41
C LEU A 292 10.14 -12.76 -6.70
N ALA A 293 9.44 -11.83 -7.33
CA ALA A 293 9.28 -10.48 -6.84
C ALA A 293 7.96 -9.84 -7.32
N LEU A 294 7.49 -8.86 -6.56
CA LEU A 294 6.38 -7.99 -6.94
C LEU A 294 6.90 -6.55 -7.04
N GLU A 295 6.88 -6.01 -8.26
CA GLU A 295 7.26 -4.62 -8.53
C GLU A 295 6.04 -3.71 -8.54
N VAL A 296 6.13 -2.54 -7.93
CA VAL A 296 5.13 -1.46 -8.04
C VAL A 296 5.76 -0.26 -8.70
N LEU A 297 5.07 0.29 -9.70
CA LEU A 297 5.57 1.33 -10.58
C LEU A 297 4.91 2.68 -10.25
N ARG A 298 5.71 3.69 -9.92
CA ARG A 298 5.20 5.06 -9.79
C ARG A 298 5.40 5.80 -11.09
N VAL A 299 4.28 6.23 -11.68
CA VAL A 299 4.26 7.04 -12.91
C VAL A 299 4.16 8.52 -12.55
N GLN A 300 5.04 9.31 -13.12
CA GLN A 300 5.07 10.77 -12.98
C GLN A 300 5.45 11.39 -14.32
N GLU A 301 4.76 12.45 -14.74
CA GLU A 301 5.05 13.19 -15.99
C GLU A 301 5.17 12.28 -17.23
N GLY A 302 4.32 11.26 -17.32
CA GLY A 302 4.29 10.36 -18.47
C GLY A 302 5.42 9.32 -18.51
N ARG A 303 6.19 9.17 -17.42
CA ARG A 303 7.27 8.19 -17.30
C ARG A 303 7.21 7.44 -15.96
N ILE A 304 7.86 6.28 -15.90
CA ILE A 304 8.08 5.54 -14.66
C ILE A 304 9.23 6.22 -13.93
N ALA A 305 8.91 6.89 -12.82
CA ALA A 305 9.89 7.62 -12.01
C ALA A 305 10.42 6.82 -10.81
N GLU A 306 9.73 5.73 -10.44
CA GLU A 306 10.18 4.87 -9.34
C GLU A 306 9.67 3.46 -9.51
N VAL A 307 10.52 2.49 -9.22
CA VAL A 307 10.21 1.07 -9.15
C VAL A 307 10.58 0.57 -7.76
N VAL A 308 9.63 -0.02 -7.06
CA VAL A 308 9.92 -0.72 -5.81
C VAL A 308 9.65 -2.20 -6.02
N ASP A 309 10.70 -3.00 -5.91
CA ASP A 309 10.72 -4.45 -6.13
C ASP A 309 10.82 -5.18 -4.80
N TRP A 310 9.73 -5.82 -4.40
CA TRP A 310 9.71 -6.67 -3.22
C TRP A 310 10.08 -8.10 -3.59
N GLY A 311 11.33 -8.49 -3.37
CA GLY A 311 11.82 -9.88 -3.46
C GLY A 311 11.23 -10.76 -2.34
N ARG A 312 9.89 -10.82 -2.25
CA ARG A 312 9.12 -11.49 -1.21
C ARG A 312 8.01 -12.36 -1.82
N PRO A 313 8.31 -13.62 -2.18
CA PRO A 313 7.35 -14.55 -2.79
C PRO A 313 6.05 -14.75 -1.99
N GLU A 314 6.10 -14.65 -0.67
CA GLU A 314 4.95 -14.78 0.22
C GLU A 314 3.87 -13.72 0.01
N LEU A 315 4.20 -12.57 -0.57
CA LEU A 315 3.22 -11.53 -0.90
C LEU A 315 2.18 -12.01 -1.93
N PHE A 316 2.57 -12.90 -2.84
CA PHE A 316 1.73 -13.30 -3.98
C PHE A 316 0.37 -13.86 -3.56
N GLU A 317 0.32 -14.67 -2.50
CA GLU A 317 -0.93 -15.18 -1.97
C GLU A 317 -1.88 -14.06 -1.53
N GLY A 318 -1.36 -13.06 -0.84
CA GLY A 318 -2.11 -11.86 -0.42
C GLY A 318 -2.65 -11.06 -1.60
N PHE A 319 -2.01 -11.13 -2.75
CA PHE A 319 -2.44 -10.49 -4.00
C PHE A 319 -3.37 -11.36 -4.86
N GLY A 320 -3.62 -12.61 -4.46
CA GLY A 320 -4.40 -13.57 -5.25
C GLY A 320 -3.67 -14.06 -6.50
N LEU A 321 -2.34 -13.89 -6.53
CA LEU A 321 -1.48 -14.32 -7.62
C LEU A 321 -1.11 -15.80 -7.46
N PRO A 322 -1.02 -16.57 -8.56
CA PRO A 322 -0.65 -17.98 -8.50
C PRO A 322 0.74 -18.21 -7.90
N MET A 323 0.90 -19.26 -7.10
CA MET A 323 2.19 -19.65 -6.54
C MET A 323 3.05 -20.48 -7.51
N THR A 324 2.51 -20.89 -8.64
CA THR A 324 3.26 -21.58 -9.71
C THR A 324 2.58 -21.40 -11.06
N PHE A 325 3.41 -21.35 -12.13
CA PHE A 325 2.94 -21.46 -13.51
C PHE A 325 3.61 -22.62 -14.24
N SER A 326 2.84 -23.29 -15.13
CA SER A 326 3.41 -24.21 -16.10
C SER A 326 3.92 -23.46 -17.34
N PRO A 327 5.01 -23.91 -18.00
CA PRO A 327 5.52 -23.27 -19.21
C PRO A 327 4.52 -23.17 -20.36
N SER A 328 3.52 -24.08 -20.40
CA SER A 328 2.42 -24.12 -21.39
C SER A 328 1.26 -23.19 -21.07
N HIS A 329 1.29 -22.47 -19.95
CA HIS A 329 0.19 -21.59 -19.57
C HIS A 329 0.26 -20.30 -20.41
N ARG A 330 -0.65 -20.17 -21.38
CA ARG A 330 -0.97 -18.90 -22.01
C ARG A 330 -1.91 -18.17 -21.06
N PHE A 331 -1.53 -16.99 -20.64
CA PHE A 331 -2.36 -16.13 -19.80
C PHE A 331 -3.64 -15.78 -20.56
N ASN A 332 -4.80 -16.12 -20.00
CA ASN A 332 -6.10 -15.61 -20.44
C ASN A 332 -6.49 -14.50 -19.45
N GLU A 333 -6.76 -13.30 -19.94
CA GLU A 333 -7.15 -12.09 -19.18
C GLU A 333 -8.31 -12.32 -18.19
N ASP A 334 -9.13 -13.35 -18.44
CA ASP A 334 -10.32 -13.68 -17.65
C ASP A 334 -10.02 -14.23 -16.24
N GLN A 335 -8.80 -14.63 -15.92
CA GLN A 335 -8.49 -15.26 -14.62
C GLN A 335 -8.15 -14.29 -13.49
N VAL A 336 -7.73 -13.07 -13.81
CA VAL A 336 -7.48 -12.03 -12.79
C VAL A 336 -8.78 -11.31 -12.43
N ASN A 337 -9.72 -11.18 -13.38
CA ASN A 337 -11.02 -10.52 -13.20
C ASN A 337 -12.15 -11.48 -12.77
N ALA A 338 -12.00 -12.80 -12.94
CA ALA A 338 -13.10 -13.78 -12.76
C ALA A 338 -13.46 -14.09 -11.29
N LYS A 339 -12.80 -13.49 -10.30
CA LYS A 339 -13.18 -13.61 -8.88
C LYS A 339 -13.92 -12.39 -8.32
N GLU A 340 -14.22 -11.40 -9.15
CA GLU A 340 -14.98 -10.20 -8.72
C GLU A 340 -16.51 -10.36 -8.80
N VAL A 341 -17.03 -11.51 -9.32
CA VAL A 341 -18.48 -11.77 -9.42
C VAL A 341 -18.79 -13.13 -8.83
N ARG A 342 -18.80 -13.22 -7.50
CA ARG A 342 -19.66 -14.14 -6.71
C ARG A 342 -19.68 -13.74 -5.26
#